data_10ee72d69789dccee73e7b6bf22bbe05
#
_entry.id   10ee72d69789dccee73e7b6bf22bbe05
#
_cell.length_a   1.000
_cell.length_b   1.000
_cell.length_c   1.000
_cell.angle_alpha   90.00
_cell.angle_beta   90.00
_cell.angle_gamma   90.00
#
_symmetry.space_group_name_H-M   'P 1'
#
loop_
_entity.id
_entity.type
_entity.pdbx_description
1 polymer ?
#
loop_
_entity_poly.entity_id
_entity_poly.type
_entity_poly.pdbx_seq_one_letter_code
_entity_poly.pdbx_strand_id
1 'polypeptide(L)'
;MSQTKQQQMSPKQALQRLKDGNQRFLTNTQKTRDYLKQAHLSSYGQYPFAVVLNCMDSRSVPELFFDQGLADLFTLRVAGNVLNDDILGSMEFATKAAGSRLIVVLAHTSCGAVAGACNDVKLGHLTDVLDKIQPVVQSTMKEEHSKNCADPKLVDSIAKANALHVVREIQERSPILRDLVKNKQVGIVAGVHDIKTGKVTFLEEERSVPS
;
A
#
# COMPACT_ATOMS: atom_id res chain seq x y z
N MET A 1 -10.44 -16.53 -0.24
CA MET A 1 -10.35 -16.54 -1.73
C MET A 1 -10.04 -17.94 -2.22
N SER A 2 -10.57 -18.41 -3.38
CA SER A 2 -10.12 -19.66 -4.02
C SER A 2 -9.15 -19.36 -5.17
N GLN A 3 -8.34 -20.35 -5.54
CA GLN A 3 -7.37 -20.23 -6.64
C GLN A 3 -8.05 -19.80 -7.96
N THR A 4 -9.14 -20.46 -8.33
CA THR A 4 -9.90 -20.14 -9.55
C THR A 4 -10.39 -18.69 -9.55
N LYS A 5 -10.94 -18.21 -8.43
CA LYS A 5 -11.40 -16.82 -8.33
C LYS A 5 -10.26 -15.82 -8.42
N GLN A 6 -9.10 -16.11 -7.83
CA GLN A 6 -7.92 -15.26 -7.95
C GLN A 6 -7.42 -15.21 -9.39
N GLN A 7 -7.31 -16.36 -10.07
CA GLN A 7 -6.82 -16.45 -11.45
C GLN A 7 -7.72 -15.72 -12.46
N GLN A 8 -9.03 -15.71 -12.23
CA GLN A 8 -10.02 -15.03 -13.09
C GLN A 8 -10.18 -13.54 -12.78
N MET A 9 -9.61 -13.07 -11.67
CA MET A 9 -9.76 -11.68 -11.24
C MET A 9 -8.85 -10.76 -12.07
N SER A 10 -9.42 -9.68 -12.65
CA SER A 10 -8.64 -8.62 -13.25
C SER A 10 -8.07 -7.66 -12.19
N PRO A 11 -7.00 -6.91 -12.50
CA PRO A 11 -6.48 -5.87 -11.59
C PRO A 11 -7.55 -4.85 -11.18
N LYS A 12 -8.40 -4.46 -12.10
CA LYS A 12 -9.53 -3.54 -11.85
C LYS A 12 -10.55 -4.13 -10.86
N GLN A 13 -10.88 -5.41 -10.99
CA GLN A 13 -11.77 -6.09 -10.05
C GLN A 13 -11.13 -6.20 -8.65
N ALA A 14 -9.81 -6.43 -8.58
CA ALA A 14 -9.08 -6.44 -7.32
C ALA A 14 -9.14 -5.07 -6.62
N LEU A 15 -8.92 -3.97 -7.37
CA LEU A 15 -9.05 -2.61 -6.86
C LEU A 15 -10.49 -2.30 -6.42
N GLN A 16 -11.48 -2.66 -7.23
CA GLN A 16 -12.89 -2.44 -6.87
C GLN A 16 -13.27 -3.17 -5.58
N ARG A 17 -12.77 -4.39 -5.39
CA ARG A 17 -13.01 -5.13 -4.14
C ARG A 17 -12.45 -4.41 -2.90
N LEU A 18 -11.28 -3.76 -3.01
CA LEU A 18 -10.74 -2.93 -1.92
C LEU A 18 -11.60 -1.69 -1.67
N LYS A 19 -12.04 -1.00 -2.72
CA LYS A 19 -12.93 0.16 -2.62
C LYS A 19 -14.26 -0.20 -1.95
N ASP A 20 -14.89 -1.27 -2.37
CA ASP A 20 -16.15 -1.76 -1.78
C ASP A 20 -15.96 -2.14 -0.30
N GLY A 21 -14.79 -2.72 0.02
CA GLY A 21 -14.42 -3.04 1.39
C GLY A 21 -14.26 -1.80 2.26
N ASN A 22 -13.54 -0.80 1.76
CA ASN A 22 -13.39 0.48 2.46
C ASN A 22 -14.75 1.19 2.63
N GLN A 23 -15.61 1.15 1.62
CA GLN A 23 -16.96 1.72 1.76
C GLN A 23 -17.76 1.03 2.87
N ARG A 24 -17.70 -0.31 2.99
CA ARG A 24 -18.36 -1.02 4.10
C ARG A 24 -17.77 -0.65 5.46
N PHE A 25 -16.45 -0.46 5.54
CA PHE A 25 -15.81 0.04 6.77
C PHE A 25 -16.35 1.41 7.16
N LEU A 26 -16.41 2.35 6.22
CA LEU A 26 -16.88 3.72 6.45
C LEU A 26 -18.36 3.79 6.86
N THR A 27 -19.18 2.87 6.38
CA THR A 27 -20.62 2.82 6.69
C THR A 27 -20.98 1.87 7.86
N ASN A 28 -19.96 1.30 8.53
CA ASN A 28 -20.13 0.34 9.61
C ASN A 28 -20.98 -0.89 9.22
N THR A 29 -20.80 -1.37 7.98
CA THR A 29 -21.50 -2.54 7.40
C THR A 29 -20.54 -3.65 7.02
N GLN A 30 -19.46 -3.82 7.78
CA GLN A 30 -18.45 -4.84 7.55
C GLN A 30 -19.07 -6.25 7.61
N LYS A 31 -18.49 -7.16 6.84
CA LYS A 31 -18.90 -8.54 6.81
C LYS A 31 -18.57 -9.25 8.13
N THR A 32 -19.53 -9.95 8.71
CA THR A 32 -19.25 -10.87 9.83
C THR A 32 -18.38 -12.03 9.32
N ARG A 33 -17.31 -12.33 10.05
CA ARG A 33 -16.34 -13.38 9.68
C ARG A 33 -16.10 -14.34 10.84
N ASP A 34 -16.10 -15.62 10.52
CA ASP A 34 -15.57 -16.65 11.39
C ASP A 34 -14.08 -16.84 11.07
N TYR A 35 -13.23 -16.18 11.82
CA TYR A 35 -11.78 -16.18 11.58
C TYR A 35 -11.15 -17.55 11.85
N LEU A 36 -11.65 -18.34 12.80
CA LEU A 36 -11.16 -19.70 13.05
C LEU A 36 -11.45 -20.62 11.87
N LYS A 37 -12.66 -20.53 11.32
CA LYS A 37 -13.01 -21.25 10.10
C LYS A 37 -12.17 -20.80 8.90
N GLN A 38 -11.92 -19.50 8.76
CA GLN A 38 -11.05 -18.99 7.69
C GLN A 38 -9.60 -19.48 7.85
N ALA A 39 -9.05 -19.48 9.07
CA ALA A 39 -7.72 -20.00 9.36
C ALA A 39 -7.62 -21.47 8.98
N HIS A 40 -8.60 -22.31 9.40
CA HIS A 40 -8.65 -23.71 9.04
C HIS A 40 -8.69 -23.92 7.52
N LEU A 41 -9.57 -23.21 6.80
CA LEU A 41 -9.69 -23.33 5.35
C LEU A 41 -8.45 -22.85 4.59
N SER A 42 -7.78 -21.79 5.07
CA SER A 42 -6.57 -21.25 4.44
C SER A 42 -5.31 -22.05 4.75
N SER A 43 -5.34 -22.97 5.71
CA SER A 43 -4.20 -23.87 5.99
C SER A 43 -3.90 -24.84 4.84
N TYR A 44 -4.85 -25.11 3.97
CA TYR A 44 -4.68 -25.94 2.77
C TYR A 44 -4.17 -25.17 1.56
N GLY A 45 -4.06 -23.86 1.63
CA GLY A 45 -3.55 -22.98 0.57
C GLY A 45 -4.08 -21.55 0.70
N GLN A 46 -3.28 -20.60 0.25
CA GLN A 46 -3.64 -19.18 0.26
C GLN A 46 -3.60 -18.61 -1.16
N TYR A 47 -4.58 -17.77 -1.48
CA TYR A 47 -4.74 -17.15 -2.79
C TYR A 47 -5.08 -15.67 -2.65
N PRO A 48 -4.21 -14.86 -2.02
CA PRO A 48 -4.46 -13.42 -1.84
C PRO A 48 -4.57 -12.71 -3.17
N PHE A 49 -5.57 -11.85 -3.32
CA PHE A 49 -5.81 -11.16 -4.59
C PHE A 49 -4.97 -9.88 -4.77
N ALA A 50 -4.41 -9.35 -3.69
CA ALA A 50 -3.58 -8.15 -3.69
C ALA A 50 -2.47 -8.22 -2.66
N VAL A 51 -1.42 -7.44 -2.88
CA VAL A 51 -0.37 -7.12 -1.91
C VAL A 51 -0.42 -5.62 -1.59
N VAL A 52 -0.42 -5.27 -0.31
CA VAL A 52 -0.47 -3.89 0.19
C VAL A 52 0.81 -3.59 0.93
N LEU A 53 1.59 -2.63 0.44
CA LEU A 53 2.68 -2.00 1.20
C LEU A 53 2.12 -0.79 1.92
N ASN A 54 2.17 -0.79 3.25
CA ASN A 54 1.78 0.37 4.04
C ASN A 54 2.71 0.61 5.23
N CYS A 55 2.51 1.73 5.91
CA CYS A 55 3.26 2.05 7.12
C CYS A 55 2.99 1.04 8.23
N MET A 56 3.99 0.83 9.11
CA MET A 56 3.84 0.04 10.34
C MET A 56 2.95 0.72 11.40
N ASP A 57 2.45 1.91 11.15
CA ASP A 57 1.58 2.67 12.07
C ASP A 57 0.43 1.79 12.60
N SER A 58 0.30 1.66 13.92
CA SER A 58 -0.64 0.74 14.57
C SER A 58 -2.11 1.04 14.24
N ARG A 59 -2.42 2.24 13.79
CA ARG A 59 -3.77 2.69 13.38
C ARG A 59 -4.10 2.34 11.94
N SER A 60 -3.10 1.93 11.13
CA SER A 60 -3.26 1.66 9.70
C SER A 60 -3.15 0.16 9.42
N VAL A 61 -4.25 -0.57 9.56
CA VAL A 61 -4.35 -2.03 9.36
C VAL A 61 -5.20 -2.32 8.13
N PRO A 62 -4.58 -2.69 6.98
CA PRO A 62 -5.27 -2.86 5.69
C PRO A 62 -6.46 -3.82 5.73
N GLU A 63 -6.33 -4.95 6.39
CA GLU A 63 -7.38 -5.95 6.48
C GLU A 63 -8.65 -5.38 7.12
N LEU A 64 -8.50 -4.47 8.10
CA LEU A 64 -9.63 -3.87 8.80
C LEU A 64 -10.33 -2.83 7.94
N PHE A 65 -9.60 -1.80 7.47
CA PHE A 65 -10.25 -0.71 6.74
C PHE A 65 -10.61 -1.07 5.29
N PHE A 66 -10.07 -2.15 4.72
CA PHE A 66 -10.55 -2.72 3.46
C PHE A 66 -11.59 -3.84 3.67
N ASP A 67 -11.97 -4.14 4.90
CA ASP A 67 -12.91 -5.21 5.24
C ASP A 67 -12.58 -6.50 4.50
N GLN A 68 -11.32 -7.00 4.65
CA GLN A 68 -10.87 -8.25 4.07
C GLN A 68 -10.65 -9.32 5.14
N GLY A 69 -10.79 -10.59 4.76
CA GLY A 69 -10.60 -11.74 5.63
C GLY A 69 -9.17 -12.28 5.60
N LEU A 70 -8.93 -13.33 6.41
CA LEU A 70 -7.66 -14.05 6.39
C LEU A 70 -7.39 -14.61 4.99
N ALA A 71 -6.14 -14.53 4.55
CA ALA A 71 -5.66 -14.98 3.25
C ALA A 71 -6.30 -14.26 2.03
N ASP A 72 -6.92 -13.10 2.23
CA ASP A 72 -7.39 -12.26 1.13
C ASP A 72 -6.30 -11.28 0.64
N LEU A 73 -5.40 -10.82 1.52
CA LEU A 73 -4.30 -9.89 1.23
C LEU A 73 -2.96 -10.47 1.67
N PHE A 74 -1.88 -10.10 0.96
CA PHE A 74 -0.55 -9.99 1.54
C PHE A 74 -0.36 -8.57 2.05
N THR A 75 0.20 -8.41 3.24
CA THR A 75 0.43 -7.08 3.86
C THR A 75 1.89 -6.93 4.23
N LEU A 76 2.56 -5.98 3.61
CA LEU A 76 3.94 -5.59 3.86
C LEU A 76 3.94 -4.29 4.65
N ARG A 77 4.61 -4.24 5.81
CA ARG A 77 4.56 -3.07 6.68
C ARG A 77 5.95 -2.65 7.13
N VAL A 78 6.28 -1.40 6.83
CA VAL A 78 7.54 -0.75 7.25
C VAL A 78 7.30 0.73 7.48
N ALA A 79 8.02 1.37 8.42
CA ALA A 79 7.84 2.79 8.70
C ALA A 79 7.93 3.63 7.42
N GLY A 80 6.95 4.53 7.21
CA GLY A 80 6.88 5.38 6.02
C GLY A 80 6.65 4.65 4.69
N ASN A 81 6.19 3.39 4.70
CA ASN A 81 5.97 2.57 3.50
C ASN A 81 7.11 2.65 2.46
N VAL A 82 8.36 2.73 2.94
CA VAL A 82 9.55 2.81 2.10
C VAL A 82 9.83 1.48 1.38
N LEU A 83 10.58 1.55 0.26
CA LEU A 83 11.01 0.37 -0.48
C LEU A 83 12.41 -0.07 -0.04
N ASN A 84 12.61 -1.39 0.07
CA ASN A 84 13.90 -2.06 0.19
C ASN A 84 13.85 -3.39 -0.56
N ASP A 85 14.97 -4.12 -0.62
CA ASP A 85 15.06 -5.35 -1.40
C ASP A 85 14.15 -6.46 -0.85
N ASP A 86 13.98 -6.55 0.47
CA ASP A 86 13.10 -7.55 1.10
C ASP A 86 11.62 -7.28 0.77
N ILE A 87 11.19 -6.01 0.80
CA ILE A 87 9.84 -5.60 0.39
C ILE A 87 9.63 -5.89 -1.10
N LEU A 88 10.63 -5.56 -1.94
CA LEU A 88 10.55 -5.78 -3.38
C LEU A 88 10.46 -7.27 -3.72
N GLY A 89 11.32 -8.11 -3.14
CA GLY A 89 11.28 -9.55 -3.31
C GLY A 89 9.96 -10.17 -2.80
N SER A 90 9.40 -9.63 -1.71
CA SER A 90 8.11 -10.06 -1.21
C SER A 90 6.96 -9.71 -2.17
N MET A 91 7.03 -8.56 -2.86
CA MET A 91 6.05 -8.20 -3.91
C MET A 91 6.18 -9.11 -5.13
N GLU A 92 7.40 -9.45 -5.54
CA GLU A 92 7.66 -10.41 -6.62
C GLU A 92 7.07 -11.78 -6.29
N PHE A 93 7.30 -12.28 -5.06
CA PHE A 93 6.68 -13.50 -4.59
C PHE A 93 5.15 -13.41 -4.63
N ALA A 94 4.57 -12.34 -4.05
CA ALA A 94 3.12 -12.16 -3.97
C ALA A 94 2.45 -12.14 -5.35
N THR A 95 3.10 -11.55 -6.36
CA THR A 95 2.52 -11.38 -7.71
C THR A 95 2.90 -12.51 -8.65
N LYS A 96 4.22 -12.74 -8.84
CA LYS A 96 4.72 -13.70 -9.84
C LYS A 96 4.50 -15.14 -9.39
N ALA A 97 4.77 -15.47 -8.12
CA ALA A 97 4.66 -16.83 -7.60
C ALA A 97 3.27 -17.15 -7.06
N ALA A 98 2.69 -16.25 -6.23
CA ALA A 98 1.40 -16.48 -5.56
C ALA A 98 0.18 -15.94 -6.32
N GLY A 99 0.37 -15.19 -7.41
CA GLY A 99 -0.69 -14.82 -8.36
C GLY A 99 -1.57 -13.64 -7.97
N SER A 100 -1.15 -12.80 -7.02
CA SER A 100 -1.85 -11.54 -6.70
C SER A 100 -1.95 -10.62 -7.91
N ARG A 101 -3.09 -9.97 -8.07
CA ARG A 101 -3.43 -9.17 -9.26
C ARG A 101 -3.23 -7.67 -9.09
N LEU A 102 -2.95 -7.23 -7.86
CA LEU A 102 -2.83 -5.80 -7.55
C LEU A 102 -1.75 -5.56 -6.52
N ILE A 103 -0.92 -4.55 -6.77
CA ILE A 103 0.01 -3.96 -5.79
C ILE A 103 -0.59 -2.62 -5.37
N VAL A 104 -0.70 -2.39 -4.06
CA VAL A 104 -1.13 -1.11 -3.48
C VAL A 104 0.01 -0.56 -2.64
N VAL A 105 0.45 0.66 -2.90
CA VAL A 105 1.35 1.42 -2.04
C VAL A 105 0.51 2.44 -1.28
N LEU A 106 0.37 2.27 0.03
CA LEU A 106 -0.55 3.03 0.84
C LEU A 106 0.20 3.89 1.86
N ALA A 107 0.17 5.21 1.65
CA ALA A 107 0.51 6.18 2.67
C ALA A 107 -0.66 6.41 3.62
N HIS A 108 -0.43 7.16 4.70
CA HIS A 108 -1.49 7.60 5.59
C HIS A 108 -1.24 9.02 6.10
N THR A 109 -2.32 9.72 6.48
CA THR A 109 -2.22 11.05 7.09
C THR A 109 -1.52 10.99 8.44
N SER A 110 -0.87 12.08 8.83
CA SER A 110 -0.16 12.21 10.11
C SER A 110 0.91 11.11 10.31
N CYS A 111 1.66 10.76 9.28
CA CYS A 111 2.68 9.72 9.33
C CYS A 111 3.91 10.19 10.12
N GLY A 112 4.20 9.50 11.25
CA GLY A 112 5.35 9.84 12.10
C GLY A 112 6.70 9.67 11.40
N ALA A 113 6.86 8.70 10.50
CA ALA A 113 8.10 8.52 9.75
C ALA A 113 8.31 9.66 8.74
N VAL A 114 7.25 10.11 8.06
CA VAL A 114 7.32 11.26 7.13
C VAL A 114 7.63 12.54 7.90
N ALA A 115 6.98 12.76 9.05
CA ALA A 115 7.29 13.91 9.92
C ALA A 115 8.74 13.86 10.42
N GLY A 116 9.22 12.67 10.80
CA GLY A 116 10.62 12.45 11.20
C GLY A 116 11.61 12.77 10.09
N ALA A 117 11.33 12.33 8.85
CA ALA A 117 12.15 12.66 7.69
C ALA A 117 12.13 14.18 7.39
N CYS A 118 10.95 14.80 7.45
CA CYS A 118 10.79 16.24 7.26
C CYS A 118 11.62 17.05 8.28
N ASN A 119 11.71 16.59 9.53
CA ASN A 119 12.48 17.25 10.60
C ASN A 119 13.93 16.76 10.72
N ASP A 120 14.43 15.99 9.76
CA ASP A 120 15.79 15.43 9.75
C ASP A 120 16.18 14.69 11.04
N VAL A 121 15.26 13.90 11.60
CA VAL A 121 15.47 13.11 12.81
C VAL A 121 16.56 12.06 12.57
N LYS A 122 17.52 11.95 13.48
CA LYS A 122 18.58 10.95 13.45
C LYS A 122 18.47 10.03 14.67
N LEU A 123 18.24 8.74 14.42
CA LEU A 123 18.10 7.74 15.49
C LEU A 123 18.46 6.34 14.95
N GLY A 124 19.68 5.87 15.23
CA GLY A 124 20.12 4.53 14.85
C GLY A 124 19.70 4.12 13.45
N HIS A 125 19.17 2.92 13.29
CA HIS A 125 18.66 2.40 12.00
C HIS A 125 17.39 3.11 11.47
N LEU A 126 16.69 3.88 12.30
CA LEU A 126 15.60 4.71 11.82
C LEU A 126 16.11 5.75 10.81
N THR A 127 17.33 6.24 11.00
CA THR A 127 17.98 7.18 10.07
C THR A 127 17.95 6.64 8.63
N ASP A 128 18.35 5.37 8.42
CA ASP A 128 18.40 4.74 7.09
C ASP A 128 17.00 4.62 6.46
N VAL A 129 15.96 4.47 7.29
CA VAL A 129 14.56 4.46 6.82
C VAL A 129 14.13 5.85 6.38
N LEU A 130 14.42 6.88 7.19
CA LEU A 130 14.04 8.27 6.92
C LEU A 130 14.80 8.84 5.71
N ASP A 131 16.05 8.46 5.51
CA ASP A 131 16.86 8.89 4.38
C ASP A 131 16.27 8.44 3.03
N LYS A 132 15.49 7.34 2.99
CA LYS A 132 14.75 6.92 1.78
C LYS A 132 13.59 7.88 1.43
N ILE A 133 13.08 8.62 2.39
CA ILE A 133 11.98 9.59 2.20
C ILE A 133 12.55 10.98 1.84
N GLN A 134 13.81 11.27 2.18
CA GLN A 134 14.44 12.59 2.01
C GLN A 134 14.33 13.16 0.58
N PRO A 135 14.54 12.40 -0.52
CA PRO A 135 14.40 12.96 -1.86
C PRO A 135 13.00 13.53 -2.11
N VAL A 136 11.96 12.85 -1.57
CA VAL A 136 10.57 13.28 -1.69
C VAL A 136 10.27 14.50 -0.80
N VAL A 137 10.83 14.54 0.41
CA VAL A 137 10.75 15.72 1.28
C VAL A 137 11.26 16.96 0.56
N GLN A 138 12.46 16.88 -0.02
CA GLN A 138 13.10 18.01 -0.69
C GLN A 138 12.31 18.48 -1.92
N SER A 139 11.81 17.56 -2.76
CA SER A 139 11.01 17.91 -3.93
C SER A 139 9.68 18.54 -3.55
N THR A 140 8.96 17.95 -2.58
CA THR A 140 7.64 18.44 -2.16
C THR A 140 7.75 19.81 -1.47
N MET A 141 8.76 20.03 -0.63
CA MET A 141 9.01 21.34 -0.01
C MET A 141 9.25 22.44 -1.06
N LYS A 142 9.93 22.10 -2.15
CA LYS A 142 10.17 23.03 -3.25
C LYS A 142 8.89 23.32 -4.03
N GLU A 143 8.08 22.30 -4.32
CA GLU A 143 6.81 22.43 -5.04
C GLU A 143 5.76 23.21 -4.25
N GLU A 144 5.62 22.92 -2.96
CA GLU A 144 4.67 23.58 -2.06
C GLU A 144 5.17 24.96 -1.56
N HIS A 145 6.40 25.37 -1.93
CA HIS A 145 7.05 26.59 -1.42
C HIS A 145 7.02 26.70 0.10
N SER A 146 7.06 25.57 0.82
CA SER A 146 6.97 25.50 2.28
C SER A 146 8.04 24.58 2.85
N LYS A 147 8.58 24.97 4.02
CA LYS A 147 9.55 24.18 4.80
C LYS A 147 9.07 23.93 6.24
N ASN A 148 7.79 24.21 6.52
CA ASN A 148 7.25 24.11 7.86
C ASN A 148 6.79 22.65 8.15
N CYS A 149 7.69 21.82 8.66
CA CYS A 149 7.39 20.43 9.02
C CYS A 149 6.42 20.28 10.23
N ALA A 150 6.07 21.39 10.92
CA ALA A 150 5.01 21.39 11.90
C ALA A 150 3.61 21.55 11.27
N ASP A 151 3.53 21.90 9.98
CA ASP A 151 2.27 21.94 9.26
C ASP A 151 1.85 20.52 8.84
N PRO A 152 0.74 19.98 9.39
CA PRO A 152 0.24 18.65 8.99
C PRO A 152 -0.05 18.54 7.50
N LYS A 153 -0.43 19.62 6.83
CA LYS A 153 -0.72 19.61 5.38
C LYS A 153 0.53 19.30 4.56
N LEU A 154 1.65 19.93 4.92
CA LEU A 154 2.91 19.63 4.24
C LEU A 154 3.34 18.17 4.45
N VAL A 155 3.23 17.67 5.68
CA VAL A 155 3.55 16.26 6.01
C VAL A 155 2.65 15.30 5.21
N ASP A 156 1.36 15.58 5.10
CA ASP A 156 0.42 14.77 4.32
C ASP A 156 0.69 14.87 2.81
N SER A 157 1.10 16.03 2.29
CA SER A 157 1.55 16.18 0.89
C SER A 157 2.80 15.34 0.62
N ILE A 158 3.78 15.35 1.53
CA ILE A 158 4.98 14.51 1.43
C ILE A 158 4.61 13.02 1.47
N ALA A 159 3.72 12.62 2.38
CA ALA A 159 3.27 11.22 2.47
C ALA A 159 2.61 10.74 1.17
N LYS A 160 1.75 11.57 0.57
CA LYS A 160 1.13 11.31 -0.73
C LYS A 160 2.17 11.20 -1.84
N ALA A 161 3.10 12.14 -1.92
CA ALA A 161 4.18 12.15 -2.91
C ALA A 161 5.09 10.92 -2.75
N ASN A 162 5.36 10.48 -1.51
CA ASN A 162 6.15 9.30 -1.21
C ASN A 162 5.47 8.01 -1.73
N ALA A 163 4.16 7.86 -1.57
CA ALA A 163 3.45 6.70 -2.14
C ALA A 163 3.57 6.65 -3.67
N LEU A 164 3.46 7.79 -4.35
CA LEU A 164 3.64 7.88 -5.81
C LEU A 164 5.10 7.62 -6.21
N HIS A 165 6.07 8.10 -5.44
CA HIS A 165 7.49 7.83 -5.65
C HIS A 165 7.79 6.34 -5.56
N VAL A 166 7.30 5.66 -4.52
CA VAL A 166 7.51 4.22 -4.32
C VAL A 166 6.87 3.40 -5.46
N VAL A 167 5.71 3.79 -5.99
CA VAL A 167 5.11 3.13 -7.17
C VAL A 167 6.03 3.20 -8.40
N ARG A 168 6.73 4.32 -8.61
CA ARG A 168 7.72 4.45 -9.69
C ARG A 168 8.96 3.60 -9.41
N GLU A 169 9.49 3.69 -8.19
CA GLU A 169 10.69 2.97 -7.75
C GLU A 169 10.51 1.43 -7.86
N ILE A 170 9.33 0.90 -7.55
CA ILE A 170 9.01 -0.53 -7.73
C ILE A 170 9.23 -0.96 -9.17
N GLN A 171 8.73 -0.19 -10.14
CA GLN A 171 8.85 -0.51 -11.56
C GLN A 171 10.25 -0.28 -12.12
N GLU A 172 10.99 0.69 -11.56
CA GLU A 172 12.38 0.97 -11.95
C GLU A 172 13.33 -0.14 -11.47
N ARG A 173 13.16 -0.61 -10.24
CA ARG A 173 14.08 -1.55 -9.59
C ARG A 173 13.76 -3.02 -9.87
N SER A 174 12.47 -3.38 -10.14
CA SER A 174 12.08 -4.75 -10.45
C SER A 174 11.67 -4.92 -11.91
N PRO A 175 12.52 -5.50 -12.76
CA PRO A 175 12.12 -5.90 -14.11
C PRO A 175 10.92 -6.86 -14.12
N ILE A 176 10.83 -7.77 -13.14
CA ILE A 176 9.73 -8.73 -13.00
C ILE A 176 8.39 -8.00 -12.82
N LEU A 177 8.33 -7.08 -11.85
CA LEU A 177 7.10 -6.34 -11.57
C LEU A 177 6.74 -5.39 -12.72
N ARG A 178 7.74 -4.71 -13.29
CA ARG A 178 7.54 -3.87 -14.47
C ARG A 178 6.92 -4.63 -15.63
N ASP A 179 7.41 -5.84 -15.92
CA ASP A 179 6.90 -6.66 -17.01
C ASP A 179 5.47 -7.16 -16.74
N LEU A 180 5.15 -7.55 -15.50
CA LEU A 180 3.79 -7.93 -15.09
C LEU A 180 2.81 -6.77 -15.27
N VAL A 181 3.20 -5.54 -14.90
CA VAL A 181 2.38 -4.33 -15.07
C VAL A 181 2.23 -3.98 -16.55
N LYS A 182 3.33 -3.97 -17.31
CA LYS A 182 3.32 -3.69 -18.75
C LYS A 182 2.42 -4.65 -19.53
N ASN A 183 2.44 -5.95 -19.14
CA ASN A 183 1.61 -6.99 -19.75
C ASN A 183 0.20 -7.05 -19.17
N LYS A 184 -0.21 -6.07 -18.35
CA LYS A 184 -1.55 -5.96 -17.75
C LYS A 184 -1.97 -7.16 -16.87
N GLN A 185 -1.00 -7.94 -16.40
CA GLN A 185 -1.26 -9.09 -15.52
C GLN A 185 -1.46 -8.64 -14.07
N VAL A 186 -0.81 -7.55 -13.68
CA VAL A 186 -0.87 -6.94 -12.35
C VAL A 186 -1.12 -5.44 -12.49
N GLY A 187 -2.01 -4.90 -11.68
CA GLY A 187 -2.14 -3.45 -11.50
C GLY A 187 -1.23 -2.96 -10.37
N ILE A 188 -0.81 -1.70 -10.44
CA ILE A 188 -0.08 -1.04 -9.36
C ILE A 188 -0.71 0.33 -9.10
N VAL A 189 -1.00 0.66 -7.84
CA VAL A 189 -1.66 1.92 -7.51
C VAL A 189 -1.15 2.48 -6.18
N ALA A 190 -1.02 3.81 -6.11
CA ALA A 190 -0.81 4.52 -4.87
C ALA A 190 -2.14 4.90 -4.21
N GLY A 191 -2.14 5.06 -2.89
CA GLY A 191 -3.29 5.56 -2.15
C GLY A 191 -2.89 6.23 -0.85
N VAL A 192 -3.84 6.92 -0.24
CA VAL A 192 -3.70 7.56 1.07
C VAL A 192 -4.85 7.13 1.97
N HIS A 193 -4.52 6.58 3.12
CA HIS A 193 -5.44 6.27 4.20
C HIS A 193 -5.52 7.47 5.17
N ASP A 194 -6.67 8.07 5.30
CA ASP A 194 -6.94 9.07 6.32
C ASP A 194 -7.24 8.36 7.65
N ILE A 195 -6.30 8.42 8.60
CA ILE A 195 -6.42 7.74 9.90
C ILE A 195 -7.54 8.30 10.78
N LYS A 196 -8.03 9.51 10.53
CA LYS A 196 -9.12 10.12 11.27
C LYS A 196 -10.48 9.60 10.85
N THR A 197 -10.66 9.39 9.55
CA THR A 197 -11.95 8.98 8.96
C THR A 197 -11.99 7.51 8.54
N GLY A 198 -10.83 6.88 8.36
CA GLY A 198 -10.70 5.54 7.79
C GLY A 198 -10.84 5.48 6.27
N LYS A 199 -11.06 6.62 5.61
CA LYS A 199 -11.21 6.69 4.15
C LYS A 199 -9.90 6.45 3.45
N VAL A 200 -9.91 5.60 2.42
CA VAL A 200 -8.80 5.43 1.48
C VAL A 200 -9.13 6.14 0.17
N THR A 201 -8.21 7.01 -0.27
CA THR A 201 -8.27 7.66 -1.58
C THR A 201 -7.17 7.09 -2.45
N PHE A 202 -7.52 6.43 -3.54
CA PHE A 202 -6.56 5.95 -4.54
C PHE A 202 -6.17 7.08 -5.50
N LEU A 203 -4.93 7.03 -5.99
CA LEU A 203 -4.30 8.07 -6.80
C LEU A 203 -3.99 7.54 -8.19
N GLU A 204 -4.24 8.34 -9.24
CA GLU A 204 -3.86 8.04 -10.65
C GLU A 204 -4.30 6.64 -11.15
N GLU A 205 -5.47 6.16 -10.73
CA GLU A 205 -5.96 4.80 -11.02
C GLU A 205 -6.04 4.48 -12.50
N GLU A 206 -6.51 5.42 -13.32
CA GLU A 206 -6.76 5.21 -14.77
C GLU A 206 -5.47 4.87 -15.52
N ARG A 207 -4.32 5.33 -15.03
CA ARG A 207 -3.01 5.10 -15.65
C ARG A 207 -2.34 3.82 -15.17
N SER A 208 -2.73 3.33 -14.00
CA SER A 208 -1.96 2.36 -13.23
C SER A 208 -2.65 0.99 -13.07
N VAL A 209 -3.96 0.90 -13.32
CA VAL A 209 -4.73 -0.32 -13.13
C VAL A 209 -5.50 -0.67 -14.41
N PRO A 210 -5.01 -1.67 -15.16
CA PRO A 210 -5.63 -2.11 -16.40
C PRO A 210 -6.99 -2.79 -16.15
N SER A 211 -7.84 -2.72 -17.15
CA SER A 211 -9.19 -3.32 -17.16
C SER A 211 -9.16 -4.83 -17.08
#